data_c8f883874a119d9b33baadc1c615ef4d
#
_entry.id   c8f883874a119d9b33baadc1c615ef4d
#
_cell.length_a   1.000
_cell.length_b   1.000
_cell.length_c   1.000
_cell.angle_alpha   90.00
_cell.angle_beta   90.00
_cell.angle_gamma   90.00
#
_symmetry.space_group_name_H-M   'P 1'
#
loop_
_entity.id
_entity.type
_entity.pdbx_description
1 polymer ?
#
loop_
_entity_poly.entity_id
_entity_poly.type
_entity_poly.pdbx_seq_one_letter_code
_entity_poly.pdbx_strand_id
1 'polypeptide(L)'
;MIARMTSSPRPATVQVEGGPLTVLQMGEPTAADPARTVIAAHGITASSMSWPAVARALPADWTLVAPDLRGRGASRDLDGTAGLRRHVEDLCRVAEHLDPSASGELVLAGHSMGAYVALLAADARPDLFRRLVLIDGGVPLPLPAGVDPDEVLAATLGPALERLSTTYADVDEYVGFFRQHPALGPHWSTEVEDYDRYDALQTPEGVRSRAVEEAVRADGRDLLVMHDEIDGALRRLQLPTHLLCAPLGMFGQAPGLLPADAVTAYAGQVDALTVETVPDVNHYTIAFDPSGTARVAEAITG
;
A
#
# COMPACT_ATOMS: atom_id res chain seq x y z
N MET A 1 15.66 20.88 -14.45
CA MET A 1 15.69 20.29 -13.09
C MET A 1 14.30 20.52 -12.51
N ILE A 2 13.48 19.47 -12.40
CA ILE A 2 12.13 19.58 -11.82
C ILE A 2 12.31 19.69 -10.30
N ALA A 3 11.70 20.71 -9.68
CA ALA A 3 11.71 20.86 -8.23
C ALA A 3 10.99 19.63 -7.61
N ARG A 4 11.59 19.03 -6.60
CA ARG A 4 11.03 17.87 -5.88
C ARG A 4 10.33 18.33 -4.61
N MET A 5 9.38 17.54 -4.14
CA MET A 5 8.64 17.79 -2.90
C MET A 5 9.57 17.79 -1.68
N THR A 6 9.48 18.81 -0.83
CA THR A 6 10.34 18.98 0.36
C THR A 6 9.57 19.11 1.67
N SER A 7 8.22 19.12 1.63
CA SER A 7 7.38 19.29 2.81
C SER A 7 7.38 18.02 3.68
N SER A 8 7.46 18.22 5.01
CA SER A 8 7.27 17.14 5.97
C SER A 8 5.83 16.58 5.93
N PRO A 9 5.63 15.27 6.16
CA PRO A 9 4.30 14.69 6.27
C PRO A 9 3.46 15.39 7.35
N ARG A 10 2.19 15.70 7.02
CA ARG A 10 1.24 16.32 7.96
C ARG A 10 0.05 15.40 8.17
N PRO A 11 -0.29 15.06 9.42
CA PRO A 11 -1.48 14.28 9.70
C PRO A 11 -2.74 15.12 9.49
N ALA A 12 -3.75 14.51 8.89
CA ALA A 12 -5.12 15.01 8.78
C ALA A 12 -6.09 13.85 8.99
N THR A 13 -7.39 14.12 9.01
CA THR A 13 -8.40 13.08 9.15
C THR A 13 -9.51 13.23 8.13
N VAL A 14 -10.05 12.10 7.68
CA VAL A 14 -11.23 12.02 6.83
C VAL A 14 -12.30 11.22 7.56
N GLN A 15 -13.54 11.71 7.57
CA GLN A 15 -14.65 10.99 8.20
C GLN A 15 -15.07 9.81 7.34
N VAL A 16 -14.99 8.62 7.92
CA VAL A 16 -15.45 7.36 7.33
C VAL A 16 -16.43 6.67 8.28
N GLU A 17 -16.98 5.54 7.91
CA GLU A 17 -17.80 4.76 8.83
C GLU A 17 -16.97 4.26 10.02
N GLY A 18 -17.45 4.51 11.24
CA GLY A 18 -16.76 4.18 12.51
C GLY A 18 -15.88 5.29 13.06
N GLY A 19 -15.66 6.42 12.34
CA GLY A 19 -14.93 7.56 12.88
C GLY A 19 -13.91 8.20 11.94
N PRO A 20 -12.93 8.95 12.48
CA PRO A 20 -11.92 9.63 11.70
C PRO A 20 -10.80 8.67 11.26
N LEU A 21 -10.68 8.45 9.95
CA LEU A 21 -9.52 7.80 9.34
C LEU A 21 -8.36 8.79 9.28
N THR A 22 -7.21 8.43 9.80
CA THR A 22 -6.01 9.26 9.70
C THR A 22 -5.38 9.14 8.33
N VAL A 23 -5.00 10.28 7.75
CA VAL A 23 -4.23 10.35 6.50
C VAL A 23 -2.97 11.19 6.71
N LEU A 24 -1.87 10.81 6.08
CA LEU A 24 -0.70 11.67 5.95
C LEU A 24 -0.74 12.41 4.62
N GLN A 25 -0.74 13.72 4.69
CA GLN A 25 -0.65 14.59 3.52
C GLN A 25 0.80 15.06 3.34
N MET A 26 1.32 14.86 2.14
CA MET A 26 2.66 15.26 1.70
C MET A 26 2.52 16.11 0.44
N GLY A 27 3.15 17.29 0.42
CA GLY A 27 2.97 18.33 -0.59
C GLY A 27 2.42 19.63 0.00
N GLU A 28 2.38 20.71 -0.81
CA GLU A 28 1.89 22.00 -0.35
C GLU A 28 0.35 22.01 -0.25
N PRO A 29 -0.21 22.67 0.80
CA PRO A 29 -1.64 22.69 1.04
C PRO A 29 -2.43 23.69 0.19
N THR A 30 -1.87 24.20 -0.87
CA THR A 30 -2.66 24.98 -1.83
C THR A 30 -3.77 24.08 -2.34
N ALA A 31 -5.03 24.53 -2.27
CA ALA A 31 -6.25 23.82 -2.63
C ALA A 31 -5.96 22.66 -3.59
N ALA A 32 -5.97 21.44 -3.06
CA ALA A 32 -5.46 20.28 -3.78
C ALA A 32 -6.04 20.26 -5.20
N ASP A 33 -5.19 20.41 -6.20
CA ASP A 33 -5.59 20.21 -7.59
C ASP A 33 -5.83 18.70 -7.76
N PRO A 34 -7.06 18.21 -7.92
CA PRO A 34 -7.32 16.78 -8.08
C PRO A 34 -6.45 16.14 -9.16
N ALA A 35 -6.15 16.86 -10.24
CA ALA A 35 -5.33 16.37 -11.33
C ALA A 35 -3.85 16.14 -10.94
N ARG A 36 -3.40 16.67 -9.81
CA ARG A 36 -2.05 16.50 -9.25
C ARG A 36 -2.08 15.91 -7.85
N THR A 37 -3.13 15.18 -7.54
CA THR A 37 -3.30 14.51 -6.25
C THR A 37 -3.33 13.01 -6.44
N VAL A 38 -2.50 12.30 -5.67
CA VAL A 38 -2.50 10.84 -5.59
C VAL A 38 -2.91 10.37 -4.21
N ILE A 39 -3.86 9.42 -4.15
CA ILE A 39 -4.17 8.65 -2.95
C ILE A 39 -3.33 7.38 -2.99
N ALA A 40 -2.63 7.06 -1.91
CA ALA A 40 -1.66 5.97 -1.89
C ALA A 40 -1.92 5.00 -0.72
N ALA A 41 -2.42 3.80 -1.04
CA ALA A 41 -2.75 2.75 -0.08
C ALA A 41 -1.55 1.83 0.19
N HIS A 42 -1.24 1.59 1.47
CA HIS A 42 -0.11 0.78 1.91
C HIS A 42 -0.38 -0.72 1.99
N GLY A 43 0.68 -1.53 2.22
CA GLY A 43 0.62 -2.99 2.37
C GLY A 43 -0.01 -3.49 3.68
N ILE A 44 -0.17 -4.81 3.78
CA ILE A 44 -0.98 -5.48 4.81
C ILE A 44 -0.54 -5.23 6.26
N THR A 45 0.77 -5.16 6.52
CA THR A 45 1.32 -4.86 7.86
C THR A 45 2.02 -3.50 7.92
N ALA A 46 1.78 -2.65 6.92
CA ALA A 46 2.43 -1.37 6.74
C ALA A 46 1.61 -0.20 7.33
N SER A 47 2.00 1.01 6.99
CA SER A 47 1.34 2.26 7.37
C SER A 47 1.52 3.33 6.30
N SER A 48 0.88 4.48 6.47
CA SER A 48 1.08 5.67 5.63
C SER A 48 2.55 6.09 5.48
N MET A 49 3.41 5.70 6.43
CA MET A 49 4.85 5.98 6.40
C MET A 49 5.63 5.17 5.34
N SER A 50 4.98 4.28 4.60
CA SER A 50 5.57 3.66 3.39
C SER A 50 5.77 4.66 2.24
N TRP A 51 5.16 5.84 2.29
CA TRP A 51 5.05 6.74 1.15
C TRP A 51 5.95 7.99 1.13
N PRO A 52 6.61 8.43 2.24
CA PRO A 52 7.44 9.63 2.21
C PRO A 52 8.57 9.61 1.18
N ALA A 53 9.18 8.45 0.92
CA ALA A 53 10.24 8.33 -0.10
C ALA A 53 9.68 8.54 -1.52
N VAL A 54 8.52 7.97 -1.83
CA VAL A 54 7.80 8.18 -3.09
C VAL A 54 7.35 9.63 -3.23
N ALA A 55 6.79 10.22 -2.17
CA ALA A 55 6.37 11.62 -2.18
C ALA A 55 7.52 12.56 -2.54
N ARG A 56 8.72 12.34 -1.97
CA ARG A 56 9.92 13.13 -2.32
C ARG A 56 10.38 12.96 -3.78
N ALA A 57 10.02 11.86 -4.42
CA ALA A 57 10.33 11.62 -5.83
C ALA A 57 9.34 12.32 -6.78
N LEU A 58 8.15 12.67 -6.31
CA LEU A 58 7.15 13.41 -7.07
C LEU A 58 7.59 14.87 -7.35
N PRO A 59 7.08 15.49 -8.42
CA PRO A 59 7.24 16.93 -8.65
C PRO A 59 6.65 17.74 -7.48
N ALA A 60 7.20 18.95 -7.25
CA ALA A 60 6.83 19.78 -6.10
C ALA A 60 5.38 20.29 -6.11
N ASP A 61 4.73 20.26 -7.26
CA ASP A 61 3.33 20.66 -7.47
C ASP A 61 2.33 19.50 -7.32
N TRP A 62 2.81 18.33 -6.89
CA TRP A 62 1.97 17.18 -6.56
C TRP A 62 1.66 17.10 -5.06
N THR A 63 0.52 16.51 -4.75
CA THR A 63 0.13 16.15 -3.39
C THR A 63 -0.05 14.63 -3.31
N LEU A 64 0.58 14.01 -2.31
CA LEU A 64 0.34 12.60 -1.99
C LEU A 64 -0.42 12.53 -0.66
N VAL A 65 -1.53 11.79 -0.67
CA VAL A 65 -2.37 11.53 0.51
C VAL A 65 -2.36 10.04 0.80
N ALA A 66 -1.76 9.66 1.91
CA ALA A 66 -1.62 8.26 2.33
C ALA A 66 -2.48 8.00 3.57
N PRO A 67 -3.58 7.25 3.48
CA PRO A 67 -4.33 6.82 4.66
C PRO A 67 -3.53 5.78 5.46
N ASP A 68 -3.65 5.84 6.80
CA ASP A 68 -3.44 4.66 7.64
C ASP A 68 -4.70 3.81 7.53
N LEU A 69 -4.63 2.67 6.89
CA LEU A 69 -5.77 1.78 6.74
C LEU A 69 -6.22 1.26 8.12
N ARG A 70 -7.50 0.90 8.27
CA ARG A 70 -8.07 0.39 9.52
C ARG A 70 -7.20 -0.69 10.17
N GLY A 71 -7.03 -0.62 11.47
CA GLY A 71 -6.17 -1.53 12.22
C GLY A 71 -4.67 -1.27 12.03
N ARG A 72 -4.26 -0.15 11.44
CA ARG A 72 -2.85 0.24 11.21
C ARG A 72 -2.59 1.68 11.58
N GLY A 73 -1.33 1.98 11.90
CA GLY A 73 -0.86 3.33 12.17
C GLY A 73 -1.71 4.07 13.20
N ALA A 74 -2.08 5.29 12.91
CA ALA A 74 -2.95 6.10 13.78
C ALA A 74 -4.45 5.78 13.61
N SER A 75 -4.84 4.96 12.63
CA SER A 75 -6.20 4.43 12.47
C SER A 75 -6.40 3.03 13.07
N ARG A 76 -5.46 2.56 13.93
CA ARG A 76 -5.50 1.22 14.53
C ARG A 76 -6.76 0.94 15.32
N ASP A 77 -7.28 1.95 16.02
CA ASP A 77 -8.41 1.83 16.93
C ASP A 77 -9.73 2.38 16.30
N LEU A 78 -9.75 2.56 14.96
CA LEU A 78 -10.95 2.98 14.26
C LEU A 78 -12.01 1.87 14.32
N ASP A 79 -13.21 2.24 14.79
CA ASP A 79 -14.31 1.30 14.99
C ASP A 79 -14.74 0.57 13.71
N GLY A 80 -15.13 -0.69 13.88
CA GLY A 80 -15.58 -1.56 12.81
C GLY A 80 -14.56 -2.62 12.41
N THR A 81 -14.99 -3.56 11.58
CA THR A 81 -14.14 -4.64 11.09
C THR A 81 -13.23 -4.15 9.96
N ALA A 82 -12.02 -4.71 9.89
CA ALA A 82 -11.18 -4.62 8.69
C ALA A 82 -11.71 -5.56 7.59
N GLY A 83 -11.06 -5.57 6.44
CA GLY A 83 -11.40 -6.34 5.26
C GLY A 83 -11.24 -5.49 4.00
N LEU A 84 -10.91 -6.11 2.86
CA LEU A 84 -10.63 -5.37 1.63
C LEU A 84 -11.80 -4.48 1.20
N ARG A 85 -13.05 -4.94 1.33
CA ARG A 85 -14.24 -4.17 0.97
C ARG A 85 -14.38 -2.91 1.83
N ARG A 86 -14.08 -3.01 3.12
CA ARG A 86 -14.13 -1.86 4.03
C ARG A 86 -13.04 -0.85 3.69
N HIS A 87 -11.84 -1.30 3.36
CA HIS A 87 -10.78 -0.41 2.89
C HIS A 87 -11.13 0.26 1.56
N VAL A 88 -11.84 -0.42 0.65
CA VAL A 88 -12.37 0.18 -0.59
C VAL A 88 -13.34 1.33 -0.29
N GLU A 89 -14.29 1.12 0.62
CA GLU A 89 -15.23 2.15 1.05
C GLU A 89 -14.50 3.36 1.65
N ASP A 90 -13.51 3.11 2.51
CA ASP A 90 -12.69 4.16 3.12
C ASP A 90 -11.90 4.96 2.07
N LEU A 91 -11.26 4.30 1.09
CA LEU A 91 -10.53 4.98 0.01
C LEU A 91 -11.47 5.83 -0.86
N CYS A 92 -12.67 5.32 -1.18
CA CYS A 92 -13.67 6.11 -1.89
C CYS A 92 -14.09 7.35 -1.10
N ARG A 93 -14.23 7.25 0.23
CA ARG A 93 -14.51 8.42 1.09
C ARG A 93 -13.36 9.41 1.13
N VAL A 94 -12.11 8.92 1.13
CA VAL A 94 -10.94 9.81 1.02
C VAL A 94 -10.96 10.54 -0.33
N ALA A 95 -11.26 9.85 -1.43
CA ALA A 95 -11.35 10.44 -2.75
C ALA A 95 -12.46 11.50 -2.83
N GLU A 96 -13.66 11.21 -2.33
CA GLU A 96 -14.79 12.16 -2.27
C GLU A 96 -14.47 13.38 -1.40
N HIS A 97 -13.68 13.21 -0.33
CA HIS A 97 -13.24 14.33 0.52
C HIS A 97 -12.25 15.25 -0.21
N LEU A 98 -11.32 14.68 -0.98
CA LEU A 98 -10.29 15.41 -1.71
C LEU A 98 -10.82 16.07 -3.00
N ASP A 99 -11.80 15.44 -3.63
CA ASP A 99 -12.46 15.93 -4.83
C ASP A 99 -14.00 15.86 -4.69
N PRO A 100 -14.63 16.81 -3.96
CA PRO A 100 -16.07 16.81 -3.76
C PRO A 100 -16.87 17.02 -5.06
N SER A 101 -16.22 17.48 -6.12
CA SER A 101 -16.85 17.67 -7.44
C SER A 101 -16.91 16.36 -8.23
N ALA A 102 -16.23 15.30 -7.77
CA ALA A 102 -16.03 14.06 -8.50
C ALA A 102 -15.58 14.32 -9.95
N SER A 103 -14.54 15.17 -10.10
CA SER A 103 -14.00 15.52 -11.42
C SER A 103 -13.41 14.34 -12.18
N GLY A 104 -13.13 13.23 -11.46
CA GLY A 104 -12.48 12.04 -12.01
C GLY A 104 -10.99 12.23 -12.28
N GLU A 105 -10.35 13.24 -11.69
CA GLU A 105 -8.97 13.61 -11.97
C GLU A 105 -7.93 13.02 -10.99
N LEU A 106 -8.38 12.39 -9.90
CA LEU A 106 -7.47 11.81 -8.90
C LEU A 106 -6.68 10.64 -9.48
N VAL A 107 -5.43 10.48 -9.00
CA VAL A 107 -4.64 9.27 -9.22
C VAL A 107 -4.77 8.36 -8.00
N LEU A 108 -4.94 7.08 -8.23
CA LEU A 108 -4.97 6.08 -7.17
C LEU A 108 -3.73 5.18 -7.29
N ALA A 109 -3.00 5.01 -6.19
CA ALA A 109 -1.85 4.12 -6.10
C ALA A 109 -2.02 3.16 -4.94
N GLY A 110 -1.46 1.96 -5.07
CA GLY A 110 -1.45 0.99 -3.98
C GLY A 110 -0.26 0.06 -4.05
N HIS A 111 0.31 -0.27 -2.89
CA HIS A 111 1.41 -1.21 -2.76
C HIS A 111 0.97 -2.50 -2.06
N SER A 112 1.37 -3.67 -2.58
CA SER A 112 1.04 -4.95 -1.97
C SER A 112 -0.47 -5.11 -1.78
N MET A 113 -0.98 -5.38 -0.58
CA MET A 113 -2.42 -5.38 -0.27
C MET A 113 -3.11 -4.09 -0.74
N GLY A 114 -2.49 -2.93 -0.56
CA GLY A 114 -3.02 -1.65 -1.03
C GLY A 114 -3.28 -1.60 -2.53
N ALA A 115 -2.56 -2.38 -3.35
CA ALA A 115 -2.82 -2.50 -4.78
C ALA A 115 -4.15 -3.22 -5.07
N TYR A 116 -4.50 -4.24 -4.29
CA TYR A 116 -5.79 -4.92 -4.41
C TYR A 116 -6.93 -3.99 -3.98
N VAL A 117 -6.75 -3.27 -2.87
CA VAL A 117 -7.74 -2.29 -2.42
C VAL A 117 -7.92 -1.18 -3.46
N ALA A 118 -6.83 -0.68 -4.04
CA ALA A 118 -6.87 0.34 -5.08
C ALA A 118 -7.57 -0.16 -6.36
N LEU A 119 -7.26 -1.38 -6.80
CA LEU A 119 -7.93 -2.01 -7.94
C LEU A 119 -9.44 -2.11 -7.72
N LEU A 120 -9.86 -2.64 -6.56
CA LEU A 120 -11.28 -2.81 -6.22
C LEU A 120 -11.99 -1.45 -6.06
N ALA A 121 -11.31 -0.43 -5.54
CA ALA A 121 -11.86 0.93 -5.44
C ALA A 121 -12.04 1.58 -6.82
N ALA A 122 -11.09 1.38 -7.73
CA ALA A 122 -11.17 1.85 -9.11
C ALA A 122 -12.29 1.14 -9.90
N ASP A 123 -12.53 -0.16 -9.66
CA ASP A 123 -13.65 -0.91 -10.25
C ASP A 123 -15.00 -0.45 -9.68
N ALA A 124 -15.08 -0.20 -8.36
CA ALA A 124 -16.31 0.25 -7.69
C ALA A 124 -16.69 1.70 -8.02
N ARG A 125 -15.70 2.59 -8.18
CA ARG A 125 -15.88 4.02 -8.41
C ARG A 125 -14.91 4.56 -9.48
N PRO A 126 -15.03 4.08 -10.73
CA PRO A 126 -14.17 4.53 -11.83
C PRO A 126 -14.33 6.04 -12.16
N ASP A 127 -15.44 6.65 -11.72
CA ASP A 127 -15.74 8.06 -11.86
C ASP A 127 -14.83 8.98 -11.03
N LEU A 128 -14.15 8.47 -10.00
CA LEU A 128 -13.29 9.26 -9.13
C LEU A 128 -11.84 9.39 -9.62
N PHE A 129 -11.41 8.51 -10.50
CA PHE A 129 -9.99 8.35 -10.82
C PHE A 129 -9.72 8.42 -12.32
N ARG A 130 -8.62 9.09 -12.70
CA ARG A 130 -8.12 9.10 -14.08
C ARG A 130 -7.04 8.08 -14.38
N ARG A 131 -6.41 7.52 -13.33
CA ARG A 131 -5.27 6.60 -13.44
C ARG A 131 -5.16 5.73 -12.20
N LEU A 132 -4.67 4.49 -12.40
CA LEU A 132 -4.36 3.53 -11.35
C LEU A 132 -2.90 3.11 -11.44
N VAL A 133 -2.19 3.06 -10.30
CA VAL A 133 -0.82 2.54 -10.20
C VAL A 133 -0.80 1.41 -9.18
N LEU A 134 -0.57 0.21 -9.67
CA LEU A 134 -0.44 -1.01 -8.87
C LEU A 134 1.05 -1.29 -8.65
N ILE A 135 1.47 -1.44 -7.39
CA ILE A 135 2.86 -1.62 -7.04
C ILE A 135 3.00 -2.96 -6.32
N ASP A 136 3.55 -3.93 -7.02
CA ASP A 136 3.81 -5.30 -6.57
C ASP A 136 2.61 -5.95 -5.86
N GLY A 137 1.42 -5.85 -6.50
CA GLY A 137 0.13 -6.35 -6.02
C GLY A 137 -0.98 -6.13 -7.05
N GLY A 138 -2.23 -6.55 -6.74
CA GLY A 138 -3.39 -6.36 -7.60
C GLY A 138 -3.63 -7.46 -8.63
N VAL A 139 -2.74 -8.44 -8.75
CA VAL A 139 -2.97 -9.67 -9.55
C VAL A 139 -3.46 -10.76 -8.61
N PRO A 140 -4.53 -11.50 -8.93
CA PRO A 140 -5.08 -12.53 -8.07
C PRO A 140 -4.02 -13.52 -7.57
N LEU A 141 -3.98 -13.77 -6.27
CA LEU A 141 -3.06 -14.74 -5.67
C LEU A 141 -3.66 -16.15 -5.79
N PRO A 142 -2.84 -17.16 -6.08
CA PRO A 142 -3.33 -18.52 -6.18
C PRO A 142 -3.69 -19.07 -4.80
N LEU A 143 -4.91 -19.61 -4.67
CA LEU A 143 -5.31 -20.43 -3.53
C LEU A 143 -5.50 -21.88 -4.02
N PRO A 144 -4.65 -22.83 -3.63
CA PRO A 144 -4.83 -24.22 -4.04
C PRO A 144 -6.16 -24.79 -3.54
N ALA A 145 -6.83 -25.58 -4.37
CA ALA A 145 -8.12 -26.17 -4.02
C ALA A 145 -8.02 -27.05 -2.75
N GLY A 146 -8.90 -26.79 -1.79
CA GLY A 146 -8.97 -27.55 -0.55
C GLY A 146 -7.93 -27.17 0.52
N VAL A 147 -7.12 -26.16 0.29
CA VAL A 147 -6.20 -25.61 1.30
C VAL A 147 -6.93 -24.52 2.10
N ASP A 148 -6.75 -24.54 3.41
CA ASP A 148 -7.30 -23.49 4.28
C ASP A 148 -6.56 -22.16 4.02
N PRO A 149 -7.26 -21.05 3.74
CA PRO A 149 -6.64 -19.73 3.60
C PRO A 149 -5.75 -19.34 4.80
N ASP A 150 -6.12 -19.74 6.02
CA ASP A 150 -5.34 -19.41 7.20
C ASP A 150 -3.99 -20.18 7.27
N GLU A 151 -3.92 -21.38 6.68
CA GLU A 151 -2.67 -22.12 6.53
C GLU A 151 -1.74 -21.44 5.49
N VAL A 152 -2.31 -20.98 4.37
CA VAL A 152 -1.55 -20.21 3.35
C VAL A 152 -1.05 -18.90 3.94
N LEU A 153 -1.89 -18.19 4.68
CA LEU A 153 -1.54 -16.94 5.34
C LEU A 153 -0.41 -17.14 6.36
N ALA A 154 -0.49 -18.17 7.20
CA ALA A 154 0.56 -18.49 8.16
C ALA A 154 1.89 -18.84 7.47
N ALA A 155 1.84 -19.57 6.37
CA ALA A 155 3.04 -19.92 5.59
C ALA A 155 3.68 -18.68 4.91
N THR A 156 2.86 -17.72 4.48
CA THR A 156 3.33 -16.54 3.73
C THR A 156 3.73 -15.39 4.64
N LEU A 157 2.94 -15.11 5.69
CA LEU A 157 3.11 -13.98 6.61
C LEU A 157 3.57 -14.40 8.01
N GLY A 158 3.96 -15.66 8.23
CA GLY A 158 4.28 -16.19 9.57
C GLY A 158 5.19 -15.29 10.40
N PRO A 159 6.39 -14.87 9.90
CA PRO A 159 7.27 -13.97 10.64
C PRO A 159 6.63 -12.60 10.93
N ALA A 160 5.82 -12.06 10.02
CA ALA A 160 5.11 -10.81 10.24
C ALA A 160 4.02 -10.96 11.32
N LEU A 161 3.26 -12.06 11.30
CA LEU A 161 2.26 -12.37 12.34
C LEU A 161 2.90 -12.57 13.72
N GLU A 162 4.05 -13.27 13.78
CA GLU A 162 4.82 -13.42 15.02
C GLU A 162 5.24 -12.07 15.59
N ARG A 163 5.74 -11.15 14.75
CA ARG A 163 6.07 -9.78 15.14
C ARG A 163 4.86 -9.06 15.75
N LEU A 164 3.65 -9.20 15.18
CA LEU A 164 2.45 -8.53 15.67
C LEU A 164 2.05 -9.00 17.08
N SER A 165 2.35 -10.24 17.46
CA SER A 165 2.08 -10.80 18.78
C SER A 165 3.22 -10.58 19.79
N THR A 166 4.40 -10.13 19.33
CA THR A 166 5.59 -9.94 20.15
C THR A 166 5.57 -8.58 20.88
N THR A 167 6.03 -8.58 22.13
CA THR A 167 6.31 -7.37 22.91
C THR A 167 7.82 -7.21 23.05
N TYR A 168 8.35 -6.07 22.65
CA TYR A 168 9.76 -5.69 22.70
C TYR A 168 10.02 -4.83 23.91
N ALA A 169 11.26 -4.81 24.44
CA ALA A 169 11.60 -4.02 25.61
C ALA A 169 11.52 -2.51 25.32
N ASP A 170 11.97 -2.10 24.14
CA ASP A 170 11.96 -0.70 23.71
C ASP A 170 11.86 -0.56 22.19
N VAL A 171 11.83 0.70 21.71
CA VAL A 171 11.72 1.01 20.28
C VAL A 171 12.96 0.57 19.49
N ASP A 172 14.14 0.60 20.10
CA ASP A 172 15.38 0.24 19.40
C ASP A 172 15.46 -1.30 19.19
N GLU A 173 14.97 -2.09 20.13
CA GLU A 173 14.80 -3.53 19.97
C GLU A 173 13.77 -3.84 18.86
N TYR A 174 12.63 -3.14 18.86
CA TYR A 174 11.62 -3.26 17.81
C TYR A 174 12.20 -2.97 16.41
N VAL A 175 12.89 -1.85 16.25
CA VAL A 175 13.57 -1.45 15.02
C VAL A 175 14.68 -2.45 14.64
N GLY A 176 15.39 -2.99 15.66
CA GLY A 176 16.41 -4.03 15.50
C GLY A 176 15.92 -5.30 14.80
N PHE A 177 14.64 -5.65 14.98
CA PHE A 177 14.01 -6.76 14.25
C PHE A 177 14.04 -6.52 12.74
N PHE A 178 13.68 -5.32 12.29
CA PHE A 178 13.68 -4.97 10.86
C PHE A 178 15.07 -4.81 10.27
N ARG A 179 16.04 -4.35 11.07
CA ARG A 179 17.44 -4.30 10.63
C ARG A 179 18.02 -5.68 10.29
N GLN A 180 17.45 -6.74 10.87
CA GLN A 180 17.83 -8.11 10.58
C GLN A 180 17.02 -8.75 9.45
N HIS A 181 15.97 -8.04 8.96
CA HIS A 181 15.12 -8.56 7.89
C HIS A 181 15.91 -8.65 6.58
N PRO A 182 15.93 -9.80 5.89
CA PRO A 182 16.81 -10.03 4.73
C PRO A 182 16.53 -9.12 3.53
N ALA A 183 15.30 -8.62 3.41
CA ALA A 183 14.90 -7.71 2.33
C ALA A 183 15.02 -6.22 2.69
N LEU A 184 15.08 -5.84 3.98
CA LEU A 184 15.16 -4.45 4.43
C LEU A 184 16.56 -4.11 4.98
N GLY A 185 17.16 -4.99 5.78
CA GLY A 185 18.44 -4.73 6.44
C GLY A 185 19.57 -4.30 5.50
N PRO A 186 19.78 -4.96 4.34
CA PRO A 186 20.78 -4.53 3.35
C PRO A 186 20.51 -3.16 2.72
N HIS A 187 19.27 -2.68 2.78
CA HIS A 187 18.78 -1.42 2.20
C HIS A 187 18.38 -0.40 3.27
N TRP A 188 18.97 -0.53 4.47
CA TRP A 188 18.62 0.31 5.59
C TRP A 188 18.84 1.80 5.30
N SER A 189 17.83 2.61 5.53
CA SER A 189 17.85 4.07 5.32
C SER A 189 17.10 4.78 6.43
N THR A 190 17.20 6.10 6.48
CA THR A 190 16.40 6.92 7.41
C THR A 190 14.91 6.72 7.18
N GLU A 191 14.49 6.56 5.93
CA GLU A 191 13.09 6.34 5.56
C GLU A 191 12.55 5.03 6.11
N VAL A 192 13.33 3.95 6.02
CA VAL A 192 12.98 2.65 6.60
C VAL A 192 12.93 2.74 8.11
N GLU A 193 13.89 3.43 8.74
CA GLU A 193 13.90 3.61 10.19
C GLU A 193 12.70 4.44 10.68
N ASP A 194 12.37 5.53 10.01
CA ASP A 194 11.20 6.36 10.35
C ASP A 194 9.88 5.59 10.19
N TYR A 195 9.78 4.75 9.16
CA TYR A 195 8.66 3.85 8.94
C TYR A 195 8.50 2.86 10.10
N ASP A 196 9.57 2.19 10.53
CA ASP A 196 9.52 1.21 11.61
C ASP A 196 9.27 1.88 12.97
N ARG A 197 9.88 3.04 13.23
CA ARG A 197 9.63 3.83 14.44
C ARG A 197 8.20 4.32 14.54
N TYR A 198 7.56 4.64 13.41
CA TYR A 198 6.15 5.00 13.41
C TYR A 198 5.24 3.82 13.75
N ASP A 199 5.57 2.60 13.32
CA ASP A 199 4.81 1.39 13.67
C ASP A 199 4.99 0.98 15.14
N ALA A 200 6.08 1.40 15.81
CA ALA A 200 6.35 1.10 17.21
C ALA A 200 5.36 1.82 18.14
N LEU A 201 4.51 1.05 18.81
CA LEU A 201 3.54 1.54 19.80
C LEU A 201 4.05 1.27 21.21
N GLN A 202 4.26 2.33 21.99
CA GLN A 202 4.57 2.20 23.41
C GLN A 202 3.34 1.75 24.20
N THR A 203 3.49 0.68 24.98
CA THR A 203 2.48 0.15 25.92
C THR A 203 3.07 0.06 27.33
N PRO A 204 2.26 -0.15 28.38
CA PRO A 204 2.79 -0.38 29.73
C PRO A 204 3.75 -1.57 29.85
N GLU A 205 3.58 -2.58 29.00
CA GLU A 205 4.36 -3.83 28.99
C GLU A 205 5.62 -3.75 28.11
N GLY A 206 5.78 -2.69 27.30
CA GLY A 206 6.87 -2.52 26.34
C GLY A 206 6.40 -1.95 25.01
N VAL A 207 7.07 -2.31 23.94
CA VAL A 207 6.75 -1.84 22.56
C VAL A 207 6.13 -2.96 21.74
N ARG A 208 5.07 -2.63 20.99
CA ARG A 208 4.39 -3.55 20.07
C ARG A 208 4.16 -2.86 18.72
N SER A 209 3.82 -3.64 17.70
CA SER A 209 3.35 -3.07 16.44
C SER A 209 2.04 -2.31 16.62
N ARG A 210 1.89 -1.21 15.89
CA ARG A 210 0.59 -0.54 15.73
C ARG A 210 -0.38 -1.35 14.90
N ALA A 211 0.08 -2.21 14.01
CA ALA A 211 -0.80 -3.07 13.24
C ALA A 211 -1.53 -4.06 14.18
N VAL A 212 -2.84 -4.17 14.01
CA VAL A 212 -3.71 -5.06 14.78
C VAL A 212 -3.75 -6.42 14.08
N GLU A 213 -3.34 -7.48 14.78
CA GLU A 213 -3.22 -8.82 14.20
C GLU A 213 -4.54 -9.32 13.61
N GLU A 214 -5.67 -9.09 14.29
CA GLU A 214 -6.99 -9.49 13.81
C GLU A 214 -7.34 -8.84 12.47
N ALA A 215 -7.04 -7.55 12.31
CA ALA A 215 -7.23 -6.82 11.06
C ALA A 215 -6.33 -7.38 9.94
N VAL A 216 -5.06 -7.69 10.25
CA VAL A 216 -4.12 -8.29 9.29
C VAL A 216 -4.61 -9.68 8.84
N ARG A 217 -5.13 -10.49 9.75
CA ARG A 217 -5.68 -11.82 9.42
C ARG A 217 -6.93 -11.73 8.55
N ALA A 218 -7.84 -10.81 8.87
CA ALA A 218 -9.05 -10.58 8.08
C ALA A 218 -8.71 -10.18 6.64
N ASP A 219 -7.82 -9.20 6.48
CA ASP A 219 -7.38 -8.72 5.17
C ASP A 219 -6.60 -9.78 4.38
N GLY A 220 -5.70 -10.51 5.06
CA GLY A 220 -4.95 -11.59 4.42
C GLY A 220 -5.84 -12.72 3.91
N ARG A 221 -6.90 -13.05 4.67
CA ARG A 221 -7.91 -14.01 4.24
C ARG A 221 -8.67 -13.49 3.00
N ASP A 222 -9.09 -12.22 3.01
CA ASP A 222 -9.79 -11.61 1.88
C ASP A 222 -8.93 -11.63 0.60
N LEU A 223 -7.63 -11.38 0.68
CA LEU A 223 -6.70 -11.47 -0.46
C LEU A 223 -6.73 -12.84 -1.14
N LEU A 224 -7.00 -13.90 -0.40
CA LEU A 224 -7.03 -15.28 -0.91
C LEU A 224 -8.43 -15.69 -1.36
N VAL A 225 -9.48 -15.31 -0.62
CA VAL A 225 -10.85 -15.79 -0.89
C VAL A 225 -11.61 -14.93 -1.89
N MET A 226 -11.21 -13.67 -2.10
CA MET A 226 -11.82 -12.75 -3.07
C MET A 226 -11.20 -12.88 -4.48
N HIS A 227 -10.59 -14.01 -4.80
CA HIS A 227 -9.93 -14.27 -6.08
C HIS A 227 -10.79 -13.86 -7.29
N ASP A 228 -12.03 -14.30 -7.33
CA ASP A 228 -12.94 -14.05 -8.48
C ASP A 228 -13.33 -12.58 -8.60
N GLU A 229 -13.44 -11.86 -7.49
CA GLU A 229 -13.72 -10.42 -7.48
C GLU A 229 -12.53 -9.63 -7.98
N ILE A 230 -11.33 -9.99 -7.54
CA ILE A 230 -10.07 -9.37 -7.96
C ILE A 230 -9.81 -9.64 -9.45
N ASP A 231 -10.00 -10.90 -9.91
CA ASP A 231 -9.90 -11.26 -11.32
C ASP A 231 -10.90 -10.46 -12.16
N GLY A 232 -12.16 -10.41 -11.72
CA GLY A 232 -13.21 -9.67 -12.40
C GLY A 232 -12.91 -8.16 -12.48
N ALA A 233 -12.46 -7.55 -11.40
CA ALA A 233 -12.08 -6.14 -11.37
C ALA A 233 -10.93 -5.84 -12.33
N LEU A 234 -9.88 -6.68 -12.34
CA LEU A 234 -8.73 -6.53 -13.23
C LEU A 234 -9.12 -6.66 -14.71
N ARG A 235 -10.01 -7.60 -15.05
CA ARG A 235 -10.50 -7.78 -16.43
C ARG A 235 -11.44 -6.68 -16.93
N ARG A 236 -12.18 -6.03 -16.01
CA ARG A 236 -13.08 -4.91 -16.35
C ARG A 236 -12.39 -3.56 -16.40
N LEU A 237 -11.10 -3.52 -16.11
CA LEU A 237 -10.33 -2.29 -15.96
C LEU A 237 -10.39 -1.44 -17.23
N GLN A 238 -10.84 -0.19 -17.09
CA GLN A 238 -10.92 0.80 -18.16
C GLN A 238 -9.95 1.96 -17.96
N LEU A 239 -9.53 2.18 -16.71
CA LEU A 239 -8.59 3.24 -16.37
C LEU A 239 -7.18 2.89 -16.86
N PRO A 240 -6.43 3.84 -17.44
CA PRO A 240 -5.01 3.66 -17.68
C PRO A 240 -4.31 3.19 -16.41
N THR A 241 -3.78 1.98 -16.42
CA THR A 241 -3.20 1.32 -15.26
C THR A 241 -1.77 0.90 -15.51
N HIS A 242 -0.90 1.22 -14.57
CA HIS A 242 0.49 0.79 -14.58
C HIS A 242 0.74 -0.19 -13.42
N LEU A 243 1.13 -1.41 -13.74
CA LEU A 243 1.57 -2.43 -12.78
C LEU A 243 3.09 -2.46 -12.74
N LEU A 244 3.67 -2.10 -11.60
CA LEU A 244 5.10 -2.19 -11.33
C LEU A 244 5.37 -3.45 -10.51
N CYS A 245 6.19 -4.36 -11.04
CA CYS A 245 6.55 -5.63 -10.38
C CYS A 245 7.98 -5.57 -9.84
N ALA A 246 8.19 -6.08 -8.63
CA ALA A 246 9.52 -6.33 -8.08
C ALA A 246 10.00 -7.74 -8.48
N PRO A 247 11.22 -7.91 -8.99
CA PRO A 247 11.77 -9.25 -9.34
C PRO A 247 12.11 -10.08 -8.12
N LEU A 248 12.25 -9.45 -6.94
CA LEU A 248 12.57 -10.10 -5.68
C LEU A 248 11.38 -9.99 -4.71
N GLY A 249 11.08 -11.09 -4.03
CA GLY A 249 9.97 -11.19 -3.10
C GLY A 249 10.24 -10.59 -1.71
N MET A 250 9.35 -10.92 -0.76
CA MET A 250 9.36 -10.37 0.61
C MET A 250 10.62 -10.70 1.43
N PHE A 251 11.40 -11.69 1.04
CA PHE A 251 12.66 -12.04 1.70
C PHE A 251 13.90 -11.62 0.89
N GLY A 252 13.72 -10.74 -0.12
CA GLY A 252 14.82 -10.24 -0.96
C GLY A 252 15.38 -11.27 -1.93
N GLN A 253 14.66 -12.34 -2.23
CA GLN A 253 15.06 -13.43 -3.11
C GLN A 253 14.05 -13.61 -4.25
N ALA A 254 14.53 -14.06 -5.41
CA ALA A 254 13.67 -14.48 -6.50
C ALA A 254 12.94 -15.81 -6.17
N PRO A 255 11.74 -16.03 -6.68
CA PRO A 255 10.96 -15.12 -7.53
C PRO A 255 10.36 -13.94 -6.76
N GLY A 256 9.89 -12.92 -7.50
CA GLY A 256 9.04 -11.86 -6.94
C GLY A 256 7.71 -12.39 -6.39
N LEU A 257 6.94 -11.52 -5.76
CA LEU A 257 5.66 -11.87 -5.14
C LEU A 257 4.61 -12.31 -6.16
N LEU A 258 4.52 -11.61 -7.29
CA LEU A 258 3.49 -11.87 -8.31
C LEU A 258 3.92 -13.00 -9.26
N PRO A 259 3.05 -13.99 -9.55
CA PRO A 259 3.34 -15.03 -10.53
C PRO A 259 3.54 -14.44 -11.93
N ALA A 260 4.72 -14.61 -12.50
CA ALA A 260 5.11 -13.99 -13.78
C ALA A 260 4.23 -14.42 -14.96
N ASP A 261 3.76 -15.66 -14.97
CA ASP A 261 2.83 -16.19 -15.97
C ASP A 261 1.44 -15.53 -15.87
N ALA A 262 0.92 -15.33 -14.66
CA ALA A 262 -0.33 -14.61 -14.44
C ALA A 262 -0.20 -13.14 -14.87
N VAL A 263 0.86 -12.44 -14.47
CA VAL A 263 1.13 -11.06 -14.89
C VAL A 263 1.18 -10.94 -16.41
N THR A 264 1.89 -11.85 -17.09
CA THR A 264 1.97 -11.89 -18.56
C THR A 264 0.60 -12.13 -19.20
N ALA A 265 -0.20 -13.03 -18.62
CA ALA A 265 -1.53 -13.34 -19.14
C ALA A 265 -2.47 -12.14 -19.04
N TYR A 266 -2.47 -11.40 -17.91
CA TYR A 266 -3.30 -10.19 -17.76
C TYR A 266 -2.82 -9.06 -18.67
N ALA A 267 -1.51 -8.84 -18.80
CA ALA A 267 -0.95 -7.85 -19.72
C ALA A 267 -1.38 -8.09 -21.18
N GLY A 268 -1.57 -9.35 -21.57
CA GLY A 268 -2.05 -9.71 -22.90
C GLY A 268 -3.58 -9.67 -23.09
N GLN A 269 -4.35 -9.49 -22.02
CA GLN A 269 -5.82 -9.57 -22.04
C GLN A 269 -6.52 -8.27 -21.64
N VAL A 270 -5.81 -7.36 -20.96
CA VAL A 270 -6.36 -6.11 -20.42
C VAL A 270 -5.66 -4.94 -21.09
N ASP A 271 -6.29 -4.34 -22.09
CA ASP A 271 -5.71 -3.26 -22.91
C ASP A 271 -5.30 -2.03 -22.08
N ALA A 272 -6.00 -1.77 -20.96
CA ALA A 272 -5.71 -0.65 -20.07
C ALA A 272 -4.49 -0.89 -19.16
N LEU A 273 -3.93 -2.11 -19.12
CA LEU A 273 -2.87 -2.52 -18.22
C LEU A 273 -1.49 -2.49 -18.91
N THR A 274 -0.62 -1.61 -18.45
CA THR A 274 0.81 -1.62 -18.78
C THR A 274 1.59 -2.27 -17.64
N VAL A 275 2.48 -3.19 -17.94
CA VAL A 275 3.31 -3.89 -16.94
C VAL A 275 4.78 -3.54 -17.12
N GLU A 276 5.44 -3.30 -15.99
CA GLU A 276 6.88 -3.06 -15.93
C GLU A 276 7.50 -3.82 -14.76
N THR A 277 8.64 -4.48 -15.00
CA THR A 277 9.49 -5.01 -13.93
C THR A 277 10.56 -3.97 -13.60
N VAL A 278 10.55 -3.49 -12.35
CA VAL A 278 11.54 -2.53 -11.85
C VAL A 278 12.79 -3.31 -11.42
N PRO A 279 13.94 -3.12 -12.08
CA PRO A 279 15.13 -3.93 -11.78
C PRO A 279 15.71 -3.61 -10.39
N ASP A 280 16.41 -4.59 -9.81
CA ASP A 280 17.22 -4.45 -8.60
C ASP A 280 16.45 -4.03 -7.33
N VAL A 281 15.13 -4.21 -7.31
CA VAL A 281 14.29 -3.97 -6.13
C VAL A 281 13.61 -5.26 -5.65
N ASN A 282 13.22 -5.28 -4.38
CA ASN A 282 12.36 -6.31 -3.81
C ASN A 282 11.00 -5.72 -3.45
N HIS A 283 10.12 -6.57 -2.91
CA HIS A 283 8.76 -6.21 -2.50
C HIS A 283 8.67 -4.91 -1.66
N TYR A 284 9.65 -4.62 -0.83
CA TYR A 284 9.68 -3.41 0.01
C TYR A 284 10.44 -2.26 -0.65
N THR A 285 11.63 -2.55 -1.19
CA THR A 285 12.52 -1.51 -1.70
C THR A 285 11.97 -0.80 -2.94
N ILE A 286 11.01 -1.38 -3.64
CA ILE A 286 10.27 -0.70 -4.72
C ILE A 286 9.60 0.61 -4.24
N ALA A 287 9.27 0.73 -2.95
CA ALA A 287 8.68 1.93 -2.34
C ALA A 287 9.67 2.76 -1.50
N PHE A 288 10.90 2.25 -1.27
CA PHE A 288 11.90 2.91 -0.41
C PHE A 288 13.17 3.32 -1.16
N ASP A 289 13.69 2.48 -2.07
CA ASP A 289 14.93 2.77 -2.77
C ASP A 289 14.74 3.84 -3.85
N PRO A 290 15.76 4.68 -4.12
CA PRO A 290 15.67 5.73 -5.13
C PRO A 290 15.26 5.25 -6.53
N SER A 291 15.71 4.06 -6.95
CA SER A 291 15.34 3.47 -8.24
C SER A 291 13.86 3.10 -8.29
N GLY A 292 13.35 2.43 -7.26
CA GLY A 292 11.94 2.06 -7.15
C GLY A 292 11.04 3.29 -7.04
N THR A 293 11.35 4.21 -6.12
CA THR A 293 10.54 5.41 -5.90
C THR A 293 10.47 6.33 -7.12
N ALA A 294 11.56 6.41 -7.91
CA ALA A 294 11.55 7.16 -9.16
C ALA A 294 10.57 6.57 -10.17
N ARG A 295 10.57 5.24 -10.34
CA ARG A 295 9.64 4.56 -11.26
C ARG A 295 8.18 4.68 -10.80
N VAL A 296 7.94 4.55 -9.48
CA VAL A 296 6.61 4.77 -8.90
C VAL A 296 6.13 6.20 -9.16
N ALA A 297 6.98 7.22 -8.92
CA ALA A 297 6.64 8.62 -9.18
C ALA A 297 6.35 8.88 -10.67
N GLU A 298 7.14 8.31 -11.58
CA GLU A 298 6.90 8.40 -13.03
C GLU A 298 5.56 7.76 -13.42
N ALA A 299 5.22 6.59 -12.89
CA ALA A 299 3.93 5.94 -13.14
C ALA A 299 2.74 6.75 -12.60
N ILE A 300 2.91 7.45 -11.47
CA ILE A 300 1.89 8.34 -10.89
C ILE A 300 1.68 9.57 -11.78
N THR A 301 2.75 10.19 -12.24
CA THR A 301 2.67 11.45 -12.99
C THR A 301 2.28 11.27 -14.45
N GLY A 302 2.56 10.11 -15.05
CA GLY A 302 2.18 9.72 -16.41
C GLY A 302 3.16 10.08 -17.43
#